data_7db80c536d06fa770dcf494d3dfbd569
#
_entry.id   7db80c536d06fa770dcf494d3dfbd569
#
_cell.length_a   1.000
_cell.length_b   1.000
_cell.length_c   1.000
_cell.angle_alpha   90.00
_cell.angle_beta   90.00
_cell.angle_gamma   90.00
#
_symmetry.space_group_name_H-M   'P 1'
#
loop_
_entity.id
_entity.type
_entity.pdbx_description
1 polymer ?
#
loop_
_entity_poly.entity_id
_entity_poly.type
_entity_poly.pdbx_seq_one_letter_code
_entity_poly.pdbx_strand_id
1 'polypeptide(L)'
;MIRKVQKTAQGFPLWPRLCLGLILLFVITVRVRLLSVPLERDEGEFAYMGHLMLQGVPPYQLAYSIKLPGVDAAYALLMAVLGQTAAGVHLGLLMINLAAIVLVFLCVRDLFDDYAAAIASAVYALMSISPAVVGFAAHATHFVVLAALGGFWCLLRGLKSALLQPIFCSGLLFGTAFMMKQPGVFFGVWAGLALICARGPTGTNLWLKRLALFSLAAVTPFGLTCLLLWKANVFENFWRWTFVYASGHWIPFSANFLPDYFKTRVGYDLLFWLIALIGLVAVIAARAVPLWKKAAVLSLLLFSFFAVGLGFYFHRHYFVLVLPALGLLIGGGCSAARQGLKSQVPAGWDAFLPTGVFLACVASVLVMQRDYLFEMSPAQISEQSYQGNPFIEAPHIADYIRTHSSDGDRVAIFGSEPEIYFYSDRRSASAYLCMYDLVSRQTYAKQMREEMMREVETAKPEYVVFVRNRMSWLSTSRDAEKAVLDWVRGYLAGAYHRVGAIDHLADQITCRWDDEAPGYAPQSDTYILLFRRNQAK
;
A
#
# COMPACT_ATOMS: atom_id res chain seq x y z
N MET A 1 33.69 -0.41 34.28
CA MET A 1 33.30 0.85 34.93
C MET A 1 32.02 1.36 34.27
N ILE A 2 30.86 0.91 34.72
CA ILE A 2 29.54 1.23 34.17
C ILE A 2 29.11 2.56 34.82
N ARG A 3 29.26 3.68 34.11
CA ARG A 3 28.63 4.93 34.52
C ARG A 3 27.12 4.74 34.41
N LYS A 4 26.44 4.61 35.55
CA LYS A 4 25.00 4.87 35.67
C LYS A 4 24.72 6.27 35.17
N VAL A 5 24.25 6.39 33.95
CA VAL A 5 23.54 7.60 33.49
C VAL A 5 22.17 7.52 34.12
N GLN A 6 22.05 8.08 35.34
CA GLN A 6 20.75 8.52 35.86
C GLN A 6 20.25 9.62 34.89
N LYS A 7 19.48 9.24 33.85
CA LYS A 7 18.54 10.17 33.24
C LYS A 7 17.48 10.43 34.31
N THR A 8 17.64 11.53 35.03
CA THR A 8 16.53 12.19 35.71
C THR A 8 15.34 12.20 34.76
N ALA A 9 14.18 11.89 35.28
CA ALA A 9 12.89 11.99 34.58
C ALA A 9 12.57 13.48 34.30
N GLN A 10 13.42 14.14 33.49
CA GLN A 10 13.08 15.42 32.89
C GLN A 10 11.97 15.14 31.89
N GLY A 11 10.82 15.70 32.16
CA GLY A 11 9.63 15.59 31.31
C GLY A 11 10.01 15.90 29.86
N PHE A 12 9.40 15.19 28.95
CA PHE A 12 9.56 15.34 27.51
C PHE A 12 9.50 16.84 27.16
N PRO A 13 10.48 17.45 26.48
CA PRO A 13 10.43 18.87 26.12
C PRO A 13 9.11 19.19 25.42
N LEU A 14 8.56 20.38 25.64
CA LEU A 14 7.24 20.76 25.12
C LEU A 14 7.28 20.90 23.58
N TRP A 15 8.35 21.50 23.04
CA TRP A 15 8.45 21.83 21.63
C TRP A 15 8.38 20.61 20.67
N PRO A 16 9.00 19.43 20.93
CA PRO A 16 8.86 18.29 20.03
C PRO A 16 7.44 17.73 20.00
N ARG A 17 6.72 17.81 21.14
CA ARG A 17 5.32 17.43 21.21
C ARG A 17 4.44 18.35 20.38
N LEU A 18 4.69 19.67 20.47
CA LEU A 18 3.99 20.66 19.67
C LEU A 18 4.24 20.46 18.17
N CYS A 19 5.50 20.25 17.76
CA CYS A 19 5.84 19.96 16.37
C CYS A 19 5.11 18.68 15.88
N LEU A 20 5.18 17.59 16.65
CA LEU A 20 4.48 16.36 16.30
C LEU A 20 2.96 16.60 16.21
N GLY A 21 2.36 17.31 17.16
CA GLY A 21 0.94 17.66 17.16
C GLY A 21 0.52 18.45 15.90
N LEU A 22 1.33 19.43 15.48
CA LEU A 22 1.08 20.21 14.26
C LEU A 22 1.19 19.34 12.99
N ILE A 23 2.19 18.45 12.94
CA ILE A 23 2.37 17.50 11.83
C ILE A 23 1.14 16.59 11.72
N LEU A 24 0.70 16.01 12.84
CA LEU A 24 -0.49 15.13 12.87
C LEU A 24 -1.75 15.88 12.45
N LEU A 25 -1.96 17.11 12.96
CA LEU A 25 -3.10 17.95 12.60
C LEU A 25 -3.11 18.26 11.09
N PHE A 26 -1.96 18.60 10.52
CA PHE A 26 -1.83 18.83 9.08
C PHE A 26 -2.25 17.58 8.27
N VAL A 27 -1.74 16.41 8.64
CA VAL A 27 -2.08 15.15 7.95
C VAL A 27 -3.57 14.82 8.10
N ILE A 28 -4.17 15.03 9.28
CA ILE A 28 -5.60 14.85 9.50
C ILE A 28 -6.39 15.74 8.53
N THR A 29 -6.05 17.03 8.45
CA THR A 29 -6.73 17.99 7.59
C THR A 29 -6.70 17.57 6.12
N VAL A 30 -5.54 17.18 5.60
CA VAL A 30 -5.41 16.73 4.21
C VAL A 30 -6.18 15.42 3.98
N ARG A 31 -6.01 14.41 4.85
CA ARG A 31 -6.63 13.09 4.65
C ARG A 31 -8.15 13.09 4.82
N VAL A 32 -8.69 13.94 5.69
CA VAL A 32 -10.16 14.06 5.82
C VAL A 32 -10.78 14.53 4.50
N ARG A 33 -10.11 15.42 3.78
CA ARG A 33 -10.53 15.85 2.44
C ARG A 33 -10.49 14.70 1.40
N LEU A 34 -9.62 13.72 1.60
CA LEU A 34 -9.39 12.59 0.70
C LEU A 34 -10.27 11.36 0.99
N LEU A 35 -11.10 11.39 2.03
CA LEU A 35 -11.90 10.23 2.47
C LEU A 35 -12.87 9.72 1.40
N SER A 36 -13.37 10.58 0.53
CA SER A 36 -14.36 10.25 -0.49
C SER A 36 -13.76 9.98 -1.88
N VAL A 37 -12.44 9.86 -2.00
CA VAL A 37 -11.82 9.40 -3.25
C VAL A 37 -12.33 7.98 -3.54
N PRO A 38 -12.79 7.67 -4.78
CA PRO A 38 -13.17 6.31 -5.14
C PRO A 38 -12.02 5.32 -4.94
N LEU A 39 -12.36 4.10 -4.49
CA LEU A 39 -11.37 3.03 -4.38
C LEU A 39 -10.82 2.67 -5.77
N GLU A 40 -9.53 2.47 -5.84
CA GLU A 40 -8.87 1.94 -7.03
C GLU A 40 -8.84 0.40 -7.00
N ARG A 41 -8.30 -0.22 -8.04
CA ARG A 41 -8.30 -1.68 -8.26
C ARG A 41 -7.77 -2.48 -7.07
N ASP A 42 -6.59 -2.13 -6.54
CA ASP A 42 -5.99 -2.86 -5.40
C ASP A 42 -6.83 -2.70 -4.14
N GLU A 43 -7.32 -1.47 -3.87
CA GLU A 43 -8.20 -1.20 -2.74
C GLU A 43 -9.55 -1.92 -2.90
N GLY A 44 -10.10 -1.93 -4.10
CA GLY A 44 -11.33 -2.65 -4.44
C GLY A 44 -11.18 -4.16 -4.22
N GLU A 45 -10.06 -4.75 -4.65
CA GLU A 45 -9.74 -6.16 -4.40
C GLU A 45 -9.66 -6.45 -2.90
N PHE A 46 -8.88 -5.66 -2.13
CA PHE A 46 -8.75 -5.85 -0.68
C PHE A 46 -10.08 -5.64 0.05
N ALA A 47 -10.86 -4.63 -0.35
CA ALA A 47 -12.16 -4.35 0.24
C ALA A 47 -13.15 -5.48 -0.04
N TYR A 48 -13.20 -5.99 -1.28
CA TYR A 48 -14.06 -7.11 -1.64
C TYR A 48 -13.65 -8.40 -0.91
N MET A 49 -12.35 -8.74 -0.89
CA MET A 49 -11.86 -9.91 -0.17
C MET A 49 -12.08 -9.80 1.35
N GLY A 50 -11.85 -8.62 1.93
CA GLY A 50 -12.16 -8.33 3.33
C GLY A 50 -13.65 -8.44 3.64
N HIS A 51 -14.51 -7.99 2.72
CA HIS A 51 -15.96 -8.13 2.84
C HIS A 51 -16.39 -9.60 2.82
N LEU A 52 -15.84 -10.44 1.93
CA LEU A 52 -16.06 -11.88 1.93
C LEU A 52 -15.63 -12.51 3.27
N MET A 53 -14.50 -12.11 3.84
CA MET A 53 -14.06 -12.59 5.16
C MET A 53 -15.07 -12.24 6.26
N LEU A 54 -15.66 -11.02 6.24
CA LEU A 54 -16.72 -10.63 7.19
C LEU A 54 -17.99 -11.47 7.02
N GLN A 55 -18.25 -11.98 5.83
CA GLN A 55 -19.34 -12.94 5.55
C GLN A 55 -18.97 -14.39 5.94
N GLY A 56 -17.80 -14.64 6.53
CA GLY A 56 -17.35 -15.98 6.90
C GLY A 56 -16.77 -16.81 5.74
N VAL A 57 -16.50 -16.20 4.58
CA VAL A 57 -15.87 -16.87 3.43
C VAL A 57 -14.34 -16.82 3.61
N PRO A 58 -13.66 -17.97 3.64
CA PRO A 58 -12.21 -18.03 3.73
C PRO A 58 -11.52 -17.36 2.51
N PRO A 59 -10.39 -16.71 2.69
CA PRO A 59 -9.56 -16.23 1.58
C PRO A 59 -9.27 -17.35 0.56
N TYR A 60 -9.15 -17.00 -0.71
CA TYR A 60 -8.87 -17.92 -1.84
C TYR A 60 -9.98 -18.95 -2.15
N GLN A 61 -11.16 -18.85 -1.52
CA GLN A 61 -12.29 -19.71 -1.85
C GLN A 61 -13.12 -19.18 -3.02
N LEU A 62 -13.50 -17.90 -2.95
CA LEU A 62 -14.35 -17.23 -3.96
C LEU A 62 -13.64 -16.07 -4.67
N ALA A 63 -12.40 -15.80 -4.33
CA ALA A 63 -11.57 -14.76 -4.94
C ALA A 63 -10.10 -15.18 -4.87
N TYR A 64 -9.42 -15.21 -6.01
CA TYR A 64 -8.01 -15.56 -6.11
C TYR A 64 -7.15 -14.29 -6.09
N SER A 65 -6.04 -14.34 -5.38
CA SER A 65 -5.07 -13.25 -5.29
C SER A 65 -3.64 -13.78 -5.17
N ILE A 66 -2.69 -13.09 -5.77
CA ILE A 66 -1.24 -13.36 -5.60
C ILE A 66 -0.69 -12.79 -4.30
N LYS A 67 -1.50 -12.02 -3.57
CA LYS A 67 -1.11 -11.30 -2.35
C LYS A 67 -1.36 -12.19 -1.13
N LEU A 68 -0.60 -11.95 -0.05
CA LEU A 68 -0.85 -12.61 1.24
C LEU A 68 -2.12 -12.07 1.89
N PRO A 69 -2.87 -12.87 2.66
CA PRO A 69 -4.22 -12.51 3.13
C PRO A 69 -4.22 -11.54 4.32
N GLY A 70 -3.05 -11.07 4.75
CA GLY A 70 -2.94 -10.15 5.90
C GLY A 70 -3.56 -8.79 5.63
N VAL A 71 -3.40 -8.25 4.41
CA VAL A 71 -4.02 -6.97 4.04
C VAL A 71 -5.54 -7.10 3.96
N ASP A 72 -6.06 -8.20 3.43
CA ASP A 72 -7.50 -8.47 3.33
C ASP A 72 -8.12 -8.56 4.74
N ALA A 73 -7.44 -9.25 5.66
CA ALA A 73 -7.84 -9.32 7.06
C ALA A 73 -7.77 -7.95 7.77
N ALA A 74 -6.78 -7.12 7.44
CA ALA A 74 -6.70 -5.75 7.95
C ALA A 74 -7.85 -4.89 7.43
N TYR A 75 -8.19 -5.00 6.14
CA TYR A 75 -9.37 -4.34 5.55
C TYR A 75 -10.67 -4.83 6.21
N ALA A 76 -10.83 -6.15 6.40
CA ALA A 76 -11.98 -6.70 7.13
C ALA A 76 -12.12 -6.08 8.52
N LEU A 77 -11.03 -5.98 9.28
CA LEU A 77 -11.03 -5.36 10.61
C LEU A 77 -11.39 -3.87 10.55
N LEU A 78 -10.79 -3.10 9.63
CA LEU A 78 -11.10 -1.69 9.45
C LEU A 78 -12.58 -1.49 9.09
N MET A 79 -13.09 -2.24 8.14
CA MET A 79 -14.48 -2.17 7.69
C MET A 79 -15.48 -2.59 8.76
N ALA A 80 -15.15 -3.57 9.59
CA ALA A 80 -15.99 -3.96 10.74
C ALA A 80 -16.15 -2.84 11.77
N VAL A 81 -15.12 -1.98 11.94
CA VAL A 81 -15.10 -0.91 12.95
C VAL A 81 -15.54 0.43 12.37
N LEU A 82 -15.13 0.75 11.14
CA LEU A 82 -15.27 2.08 10.54
C LEU A 82 -16.34 2.14 9.43
N GLY A 83 -16.95 1.00 9.11
CA GLY A 83 -17.97 0.86 8.07
C GLY A 83 -17.39 0.40 6.73
N GLN A 84 -18.22 -0.35 5.99
CA GLN A 84 -17.88 -0.96 4.70
C GLN A 84 -18.11 0.06 3.57
N THR A 85 -17.27 1.08 3.53
CA THR A 85 -17.31 2.19 2.57
C THR A 85 -15.90 2.64 2.21
N ALA A 86 -15.72 3.32 1.08
CA ALA A 86 -14.44 3.95 0.72
C ALA A 86 -13.95 4.88 1.84
N ALA A 87 -14.83 5.70 2.41
CA ALA A 87 -14.51 6.60 3.51
C ALA A 87 -14.06 5.84 4.77
N GLY A 88 -14.67 4.68 5.09
CA GLY A 88 -14.24 3.82 6.20
C GLY A 88 -12.83 3.26 5.99
N VAL A 89 -12.52 2.79 4.78
CA VAL A 89 -11.17 2.32 4.40
C VAL A 89 -10.13 3.44 4.53
N HIS A 90 -10.42 4.63 3.98
CA HIS A 90 -9.51 5.77 4.03
C HIS A 90 -9.36 6.37 5.44
N LEU A 91 -10.41 6.29 6.29
CA LEU A 91 -10.29 6.63 7.71
C LEU A 91 -9.35 5.65 8.43
N GLY A 92 -9.42 4.37 8.08
CA GLY A 92 -8.45 3.37 8.54
C GLY A 92 -7.02 3.71 8.11
N LEU A 93 -6.81 4.11 6.85
CA LEU A 93 -5.52 4.59 6.36
C LEU A 93 -5.03 5.82 7.13
N LEU A 94 -5.90 6.78 7.44
CA LEU A 94 -5.55 7.92 8.28
C LEU A 94 -4.99 7.46 9.63
N MET A 95 -5.67 6.54 10.32
CA MET A 95 -5.21 6.02 11.62
C MET A 95 -3.85 5.33 11.51
N ILE A 96 -3.66 4.49 10.49
CA ILE A 96 -2.39 3.79 10.19
C ILE A 96 -1.27 4.79 9.94
N ASN A 97 -1.53 5.83 9.15
CA ASN A 97 -0.55 6.84 8.80
C ASN A 97 -0.13 7.69 10.02
N LEU A 98 -1.10 8.11 10.85
CA LEU A 98 -0.80 8.83 12.11
C LEU A 98 0.06 7.97 13.05
N ALA A 99 -0.29 6.70 13.21
CA ALA A 99 0.49 5.77 14.03
C ALA A 99 1.92 5.58 13.48
N ALA A 100 2.08 5.48 12.14
CA ALA A 100 3.38 5.37 11.50
C ALA A 100 4.24 6.65 11.71
N ILE A 101 3.64 7.86 11.61
CA ILE A 101 4.33 9.13 11.90
C ILE A 101 4.85 9.16 13.34
N VAL A 102 4.02 8.74 14.31
CA VAL A 102 4.43 8.65 15.72
C VAL A 102 5.58 7.64 15.88
N LEU A 103 5.51 6.48 15.22
CA LEU A 103 6.58 5.49 15.29
C LEU A 103 7.88 5.97 14.63
N VAL A 104 7.82 6.71 13.52
CA VAL A 104 9.00 7.38 12.93
C VAL A 104 9.62 8.32 13.96
N PHE A 105 8.81 9.17 14.61
CA PHE A 105 9.29 10.06 15.66
C PHE A 105 9.99 9.28 16.78
N LEU A 106 9.39 8.22 17.29
CA LEU A 106 9.95 7.42 18.38
C LEU A 106 11.25 6.70 17.99
N CYS A 107 11.29 6.11 16.80
CA CYS A 107 12.49 5.43 16.30
C CYS A 107 13.64 6.39 16.09
N VAL A 108 13.40 7.54 15.45
CA VAL A 108 14.45 8.52 15.15
C VAL A 108 14.95 9.21 16.42
N ARG A 109 14.06 9.51 17.36
CA ARG A 109 14.44 10.01 18.68
C ARG A 109 15.35 9.05 19.44
N ASP A 110 15.02 7.76 19.40
CA ASP A 110 15.81 6.72 20.08
C ASP A 110 17.18 6.50 19.42
N LEU A 111 17.31 6.78 18.12
CA LEU A 111 18.56 6.68 17.38
C LEU A 111 19.41 7.96 17.43
N PHE A 112 18.79 9.12 17.31
CA PHE A 112 19.48 10.42 17.23
C PHE A 112 19.05 11.32 18.41
N ASP A 113 18.10 12.21 18.18
CA ASP A 113 17.59 13.17 19.14
C ASP A 113 16.19 13.68 18.78
N ASP A 114 15.60 14.54 19.62
CA ASP A 114 14.26 15.10 19.41
C ASP A 114 14.17 16.00 18.18
N TYR A 115 15.28 16.68 17.82
CA TYR A 115 15.35 17.55 16.63
C TYR A 115 15.30 16.73 15.34
N ALA A 116 16.10 15.68 15.25
CA ALA A 116 16.07 14.73 14.14
C ALA A 116 14.69 14.07 14.00
N ALA A 117 14.06 13.71 15.14
CA ALA A 117 12.76 13.06 15.17
C ALA A 117 11.64 13.95 14.60
N ALA A 118 11.61 15.24 14.96
CA ALA A 118 10.64 16.18 14.44
C ALA A 118 10.76 16.35 12.92
N ILE A 119 11.97 16.51 12.41
CA ILE A 119 12.25 16.64 10.97
C ILE A 119 11.86 15.34 10.23
N ALA A 120 12.29 14.18 10.72
CA ALA A 120 11.99 12.90 10.10
C ALA A 120 10.48 12.61 10.02
N SER A 121 9.75 12.97 11.07
CA SER A 121 8.29 12.82 11.11
C SER A 121 7.59 13.74 10.11
N ALA A 122 8.06 14.98 9.96
CA ALA A 122 7.51 15.90 8.97
C ALA A 122 7.79 15.43 7.53
N VAL A 123 8.98 14.91 7.25
CA VAL A 123 9.33 14.32 5.94
C VAL A 123 8.42 13.13 5.64
N TYR A 124 8.34 12.17 6.57
CA TYR A 124 7.49 10.99 6.38
C TYR A 124 6.01 11.38 6.20
N ALA A 125 5.52 12.31 7.00
CA ALA A 125 4.15 12.81 6.91
C ALA A 125 3.83 13.37 5.51
N LEU A 126 4.67 14.28 5.00
CA LEU A 126 4.46 14.91 3.69
C LEU A 126 4.62 13.90 2.55
N MET A 127 5.68 13.10 2.56
CA MET A 127 5.91 12.12 1.50
C MET A 127 4.88 11.00 1.49
N SER A 128 4.32 10.60 2.65
CA SER A 128 3.32 9.52 2.74
C SER A 128 1.93 9.90 2.24
N ILE A 129 1.65 11.20 2.12
CA ILE A 129 0.42 11.72 1.50
C ILE A 129 0.63 12.22 0.08
N SER A 130 1.87 12.21 -0.42
CA SER A 130 2.26 12.76 -1.73
C SER A 130 1.59 12.01 -2.90
N PRO A 131 1.25 12.71 -3.99
CA PRO A 131 0.82 12.06 -5.23
C PRO A 131 1.91 11.16 -5.82
N ALA A 132 3.19 11.39 -5.54
CA ALA A 132 4.29 10.53 -6.02
C ALA A 132 4.14 9.06 -5.61
N VAL A 133 3.60 8.81 -4.42
CA VAL A 133 3.38 7.46 -3.87
C VAL A 133 1.91 7.04 -3.87
N VAL A 134 1.03 7.83 -4.51
CA VAL A 134 -0.43 7.64 -4.48
C VAL A 134 -0.93 7.60 -3.04
N GLY A 135 -0.49 8.59 -2.26
CA GLY A 135 -0.61 8.58 -0.80
C GLY A 135 -2.04 8.61 -0.25
N PHE A 136 -3.06 8.90 -1.08
CA PHE A 136 -4.46 8.85 -0.67
C PHE A 136 -5.01 7.42 -0.58
N ALA A 137 -4.45 6.48 -1.34
CA ALA A 137 -4.95 5.11 -1.43
C ALA A 137 -4.38 4.20 -0.33
N ALA A 138 -5.21 3.31 0.21
CA ALA A 138 -4.86 2.44 1.33
C ALA A 138 -4.09 1.17 0.88
N HIS A 139 -3.06 1.35 0.08
CA HIS A 139 -2.23 0.26 -0.40
C HIS A 139 -1.58 -0.55 0.73
N ALA A 140 -1.39 -1.84 0.51
CA ALA A 140 -0.77 -2.78 1.44
C ALA A 140 0.57 -2.30 2.02
N THR A 141 1.32 -1.47 1.29
CA THR A 141 2.61 -0.91 1.71
C THR A 141 2.52 -0.01 2.96
N HIS A 142 1.41 0.69 3.19
CA HIS A 142 1.20 1.46 4.42
C HIS A 142 1.10 0.55 5.65
N PHE A 143 0.43 -0.61 5.51
CA PHE A 143 0.30 -1.62 6.57
C PHE A 143 1.66 -2.29 6.85
N VAL A 144 2.45 -2.59 5.81
CA VAL A 144 3.83 -3.08 5.96
C VAL A 144 4.66 -2.11 6.77
N VAL A 145 4.64 -0.82 6.41
CA VAL A 145 5.45 0.21 7.08
C VAL A 145 5.05 0.38 8.54
N LEU A 146 3.75 0.39 8.86
CA LEU A 146 3.29 0.46 10.24
C LEU A 146 3.85 -0.69 11.09
N ALA A 147 3.70 -1.92 10.61
CA ALA A 147 4.17 -3.10 11.31
C ALA A 147 5.72 -3.12 11.41
N ALA A 148 6.43 -2.79 10.33
CA ALA A 148 7.89 -2.73 10.31
C ALA A 148 8.45 -1.66 11.25
N LEU A 149 7.85 -0.46 11.31
CA LEU A 149 8.23 0.60 12.25
C LEU A 149 7.98 0.20 13.71
N GLY A 150 6.85 -0.43 13.99
CA GLY A 150 6.56 -0.99 15.32
C GLY A 150 7.59 -2.04 15.72
N GLY A 151 7.91 -2.97 14.78
CA GLY A 151 8.96 -3.97 14.95
C GLY A 151 10.33 -3.34 15.20
N PHE A 152 10.68 -2.31 14.45
CA PHE A 152 11.93 -1.59 14.61
C PHE A 152 12.02 -0.88 15.97
N TRP A 153 10.96 -0.19 16.38
CA TRP A 153 10.93 0.44 17.71
C TRP A 153 11.07 -0.57 18.85
N CYS A 154 10.37 -1.70 18.77
CA CYS A 154 10.50 -2.79 19.72
C CYS A 154 11.93 -3.37 19.72
N LEU A 155 12.56 -3.54 18.56
CA LEU A 155 13.95 -3.99 18.44
C LEU A 155 14.91 -3.04 19.17
N LEU A 156 14.80 -1.73 18.94
CA LEU A 156 15.62 -0.72 19.61
C LEU A 156 15.48 -0.78 21.13
N ARG A 157 14.26 -0.99 21.63
CA ARG A 157 13.97 -1.14 23.07
C ARG A 157 14.55 -2.45 23.62
N GLY A 158 14.40 -3.54 22.88
CA GLY A 158 14.94 -4.84 23.28
C GLY A 158 16.46 -4.88 23.34
N LEU A 159 17.14 -4.18 22.42
CA LEU A 159 18.60 -4.07 22.42
C LEU A 159 19.14 -3.23 23.59
N LYS A 160 18.36 -2.25 24.08
CA LYS A 160 18.71 -1.39 25.22
C LYS A 160 18.40 -2.02 26.58
N SER A 161 17.62 -3.08 26.65
CA SER A 161 17.15 -3.72 27.89
C SER A 161 17.54 -5.19 27.95
N ALA A 162 17.48 -5.81 29.13
CA ALA A 162 17.64 -7.26 29.27
C ALA A 162 16.33 -8.03 29.01
N LEU A 163 15.21 -7.32 28.79
CA LEU A 163 13.89 -7.91 28.61
C LEU A 163 13.78 -8.61 27.25
N LEU A 164 13.14 -9.77 27.25
CA LEU A 164 12.87 -10.55 26.03
C LEU A 164 11.56 -10.14 25.34
N GLN A 165 10.61 -9.58 26.10
CA GLN A 165 9.30 -9.17 25.56
C GLN A 165 9.39 -8.22 24.35
N PRO A 166 10.20 -7.14 24.34
CA PRO A 166 10.31 -6.29 23.17
C PRO A 166 10.89 -7.01 21.95
N ILE A 167 11.78 -8.01 22.18
CA ILE A 167 12.34 -8.82 21.08
C ILE A 167 11.25 -9.72 20.49
N PHE A 168 10.42 -10.33 21.33
CA PHE A 168 9.25 -11.11 20.87
C PHE A 168 8.28 -10.25 20.06
N CYS A 169 7.88 -9.09 20.60
CA CYS A 169 7.00 -8.15 19.89
C CYS A 169 7.61 -7.69 18.56
N SER A 170 8.93 -7.46 18.53
CA SER A 170 9.65 -7.10 17.28
C SER A 170 9.51 -8.20 16.24
N GLY A 171 9.80 -9.46 16.58
CA GLY A 171 9.65 -10.58 15.65
C GLY A 171 8.21 -10.71 15.14
N LEU A 172 7.22 -10.66 16.05
CA LEU A 172 5.81 -10.75 15.69
C LEU A 172 5.38 -9.65 14.69
N LEU A 173 5.81 -8.41 14.92
CA LEU A 173 5.48 -7.27 14.06
C LEU A 173 6.18 -7.37 12.69
N PHE A 174 7.43 -7.85 12.61
CA PHE A 174 8.05 -8.09 11.31
C PHE A 174 7.41 -9.27 10.56
N GLY A 175 6.98 -10.31 11.26
CA GLY A 175 6.17 -11.38 10.67
C GLY A 175 4.83 -10.85 10.15
N THR A 176 4.19 -9.94 10.89
CA THR A 176 2.97 -9.24 10.44
C THR A 176 3.24 -8.37 9.22
N ALA A 177 4.37 -7.65 9.16
CA ALA A 177 4.74 -6.87 7.98
C ALA A 177 4.85 -7.74 6.72
N PHE A 178 5.41 -8.96 6.84
CA PHE A 178 5.41 -9.94 5.75
C PHE A 178 3.99 -10.34 5.34
N MET A 179 3.10 -10.59 6.31
CA MET A 179 1.71 -10.96 6.02
C MET A 179 0.93 -9.87 5.29
N MET A 180 1.27 -8.58 5.47
CA MET A 180 0.63 -7.47 4.74
C MET A 180 1.02 -7.46 3.26
N LYS A 181 2.28 -7.73 2.92
CA LYS A 181 2.79 -7.85 1.55
C LYS A 181 4.15 -8.54 1.57
N GLN A 182 4.43 -9.40 0.58
CA GLN A 182 5.69 -10.17 0.47
C GLN A 182 6.97 -9.33 0.68
N PRO A 183 7.10 -8.08 0.15
CA PRO A 183 8.27 -7.23 0.40
C PRO A 183 8.57 -6.95 1.87
N GLY A 184 7.59 -7.11 2.77
CA GLY A 184 7.78 -6.97 4.22
C GLY A 184 8.84 -7.90 4.80
N VAL A 185 9.14 -9.03 4.12
CA VAL A 185 10.20 -9.99 4.53
C VAL A 185 11.57 -9.33 4.65
N PHE A 186 11.89 -8.36 3.79
CA PHE A 186 13.19 -7.69 3.81
C PHE A 186 13.45 -6.93 5.11
N PHE A 187 12.41 -6.35 5.72
CA PHE A 187 12.54 -5.69 7.03
C PHE A 187 12.77 -6.70 8.15
N GLY A 188 12.13 -7.87 8.10
CA GLY A 188 12.36 -8.96 9.05
C GLY A 188 13.78 -9.52 8.95
N VAL A 189 14.27 -9.75 7.73
CA VAL A 189 15.65 -10.19 7.46
C VAL A 189 16.65 -9.14 7.96
N TRP A 190 16.42 -7.85 7.65
CA TRP A 190 17.25 -6.76 8.15
C TRP A 190 17.33 -6.76 9.69
N ALA A 191 16.20 -6.91 10.38
CA ALA A 191 16.15 -6.94 11.84
C ALA A 191 16.87 -8.16 12.42
N GLY A 192 16.73 -9.34 11.80
CA GLY A 192 17.46 -10.56 12.16
C GLY A 192 18.98 -10.38 12.05
N LEU A 193 19.44 -9.78 10.93
CA LEU A 193 20.86 -9.44 10.74
C LEU A 193 21.35 -8.42 11.78
N ALA A 194 20.55 -7.39 12.08
CA ALA A 194 20.86 -6.43 13.14
C ALA A 194 21.02 -7.10 14.51
N LEU A 195 20.16 -8.08 14.84
CA LEU A 195 20.29 -8.89 16.07
C LEU A 195 21.54 -9.76 16.05
N ILE A 196 21.91 -10.35 14.92
CA ILE A 196 23.14 -11.15 14.78
C ILE A 196 24.36 -10.28 15.02
N CYS A 197 24.40 -9.07 14.44
CA CYS A 197 25.50 -8.11 14.59
C CYS A 197 25.56 -7.48 15.99
N ALA A 198 24.43 -7.44 16.71
CA ALA A 198 24.36 -6.85 18.04
C ALA A 198 24.89 -7.78 19.16
N ARG A 199 25.77 -8.74 18.83
CA ARG A 199 26.46 -9.59 19.79
C ARG A 199 27.36 -8.75 20.71
N GLY A 200 26.76 -8.26 21.82
CA GLY A 200 27.43 -7.42 22.79
C GLY A 200 27.88 -8.20 24.04
N PRO A 201 28.37 -7.49 25.08
CA PRO A 201 28.88 -8.09 26.31
C PRO A 201 27.80 -8.78 27.17
N THR A 202 26.58 -8.88 26.70
CA THR A 202 25.42 -9.48 27.45
C THR A 202 25.47 -11.01 27.59
N GLY A 203 26.52 -11.65 27.08
CA GLY A 203 26.72 -13.10 27.16
C GLY A 203 26.03 -13.86 26.02
N THR A 204 26.68 -14.94 25.54
CA THR A 204 26.24 -15.76 24.41
C THR A 204 24.83 -16.34 24.61
N ASN A 205 24.47 -16.74 25.83
CA ASN A 205 23.17 -17.35 26.13
C ASN A 205 22.00 -16.38 25.94
N LEU A 206 22.12 -15.13 26.38
CA LEU A 206 21.05 -14.13 26.18
C LEU A 206 20.91 -13.75 24.71
N TRP A 207 22.01 -13.63 24.00
CA TRP A 207 22.01 -13.35 22.56
C TRP A 207 21.30 -14.46 21.77
N LEU A 208 21.62 -15.75 22.03
CA LEU A 208 20.95 -16.90 21.41
C LEU A 208 19.46 -16.94 21.72
N LYS A 209 19.08 -16.69 22.99
CA LYS A 209 17.66 -16.61 23.39
C LYS A 209 16.92 -15.52 22.64
N ARG A 210 17.52 -14.34 22.45
CA ARG A 210 16.93 -13.24 21.67
C ARG A 210 16.73 -13.62 20.21
N LEU A 211 17.75 -14.21 19.58
CA LEU A 211 17.68 -14.63 18.19
C LEU A 211 16.61 -15.70 17.97
N ALA A 212 16.59 -16.74 18.82
CA ALA A 212 15.60 -17.81 18.75
C ALA A 212 14.17 -17.28 18.95
N LEU A 213 13.97 -16.42 19.97
CA LEU A 213 12.66 -15.85 20.27
C LEU A 213 12.16 -14.92 19.15
N PHE A 214 13.05 -14.08 18.59
CA PHE A 214 12.74 -13.23 17.45
C PHE A 214 12.31 -14.07 16.24
N SER A 215 13.10 -15.10 15.89
CA SER A 215 12.82 -15.95 14.72
C SER A 215 11.50 -16.71 14.88
N LEU A 216 11.25 -17.29 16.06
CA LEU A 216 9.98 -17.97 16.36
C LEU A 216 8.81 -17.00 16.22
N ALA A 217 8.90 -15.81 16.82
CA ALA A 217 7.86 -14.80 16.77
C ALA A 217 7.62 -14.29 15.34
N ALA A 218 8.68 -14.12 14.53
CA ALA A 218 8.58 -13.67 13.15
C ALA A 218 7.87 -14.69 12.22
N VAL A 219 8.04 -15.97 12.47
CA VAL A 219 7.38 -17.04 11.69
C VAL A 219 5.94 -17.28 12.16
N THR A 220 5.60 -16.93 13.40
CA THR A 220 4.29 -17.22 14.01
C THR A 220 3.09 -16.70 13.18
N PRO A 221 3.03 -15.46 12.68
CA PRO A 221 1.89 -14.98 11.90
C PRO A 221 1.66 -15.82 10.63
N PHE A 222 2.72 -16.16 9.92
CA PHE A 222 2.64 -16.98 8.71
C PHE A 222 2.22 -18.42 9.04
N GLY A 223 2.84 -19.05 10.06
CA GLY A 223 2.49 -20.39 10.49
C GLY A 223 1.04 -20.51 10.95
N LEU A 224 0.55 -19.52 11.72
CA LEU A 224 -0.85 -19.48 12.14
C LEU A 224 -1.79 -19.32 10.94
N THR A 225 -1.45 -18.48 9.98
CA THR A 225 -2.24 -18.30 8.74
C THR A 225 -2.30 -19.60 7.95
N CYS A 226 -1.16 -20.30 7.76
CA CYS A 226 -1.15 -21.60 7.10
C CYS A 226 -2.06 -22.63 7.80
N LEU A 227 -2.03 -22.67 9.14
CA LEU A 227 -2.88 -23.56 9.92
C LEU A 227 -4.37 -23.24 9.77
N LEU A 228 -4.73 -21.96 9.80
CA LEU A 228 -6.12 -21.51 9.62
C LEU A 228 -6.65 -21.84 8.22
N LEU A 229 -5.86 -21.57 7.18
CA LEU A 229 -6.22 -21.86 5.79
C LEU A 229 -6.29 -23.37 5.52
N TRP A 230 -5.43 -24.16 6.16
CA TRP A 230 -5.49 -25.63 6.12
C TRP A 230 -6.79 -26.14 6.75
N LYS A 231 -7.18 -25.64 7.92
CA LYS A 231 -8.45 -25.99 8.57
C LYS A 231 -9.68 -25.58 7.75
N ALA A 232 -9.56 -24.48 6.99
CA ALA A 232 -10.62 -24.01 6.10
C ALA A 232 -10.67 -24.72 4.74
N ASN A 233 -9.79 -25.73 4.49
CA ASN A 233 -9.65 -26.48 3.24
C ASN A 233 -9.35 -25.60 2.00
N VAL A 234 -8.65 -24.47 2.19
CA VAL A 234 -8.24 -23.54 1.11
C VAL A 234 -6.73 -23.37 0.99
N PHE A 235 -5.96 -24.16 1.75
CA PHE A 235 -4.50 -24.05 1.77
C PHE A 235 -3.86 -24.29 0.40
N GLU A 236 -4.37 -25.22 -0.39
CA GLU A 236 -3.84 -25.51 -1.74
C GLU A 236 -4.01 -24.32 -2.68
N ASN A 237 -5.19 -23.68 -2.67
CA ASN A 237 -5.44 -22.45 -3.43
C ASN A 237 -4.52 -21.31 -2.97
N PHE A 238 -4.41 -21.09 -1.66
CA PHE A 238 -3.48 -20.12 -1.10
C PHE A 238 -2.06 -20.36 -1.60
N TRP A 239 -1.53 -21.59 -1.45
CA TRP A 239 -0.17 -21.91 -1.85
C TRP A 239 0.06 -21.75 -3.35
N ARG A 240 -0.90 -22.24 -4.15
CA ARG A 240 -0.87 -22.14 -5.61
C ARG A 240 -0.79 -20.68 -6.07
N TRP A 241 -1.68 -19.82 -5.56
CA TRP A 241 -1.76 -18.44 -6.04
C TRP A 241 -0.64 -17.57 -5.48
N THR A 242 -0.36 -17.66 -4.19
CA THR A 242 0.56 -16.75 -3.50
C THR A 242 2.03 -17.09 -3.75
N PHE A 243 2.37 -18.36 -4.00
CA PHE A 243 3.77 -18.78 -4.20
C PHE A 243 4.01 -19.37 -5.58
N VAL A 244 3.27 -20.40 -6.02
CA VAL A 244 3.55 -21.07 -7.29
C VAL A 244 3.29 -20.13 -8.47
N TYR A 245 2.08 -19.54 -8.53
CA TYR A 245 1.72 -18.62 -9.59
C TYR A 245 2.51 -17.31 -9.49
N ALA A 246 2.59 -16.72 -8.29
CA ALA A 246 3.33 -15.48 -8.06
C ALA A 246 4.81 -15.57 -8.40
N SER A 247 5.46 -16.75 -8.27
CA SER A 247 6.87 -16.94 -8.62
C SER A 247 7.15 -16.78 -10.12
N GLY A 248 6.14 -16.95 -10.97
CA GLY A 248 6.22 -16.66 -12.42
C GLY A 248 5.90 -15.23 -12.81
N HIS A 249 5.49 -14.40 -11.85
CA HIS A 249 4.98 -13.03 -12.06
C HIS A 249 6.09 -11.98 -11.91
N TRP A 250 7.11 -12.07 -12.77
CA TRP A 250 8.24 -11.15 -12.78
C TRP A 250 8.24 -10.36 -14.08
N ILE A 251 8.41 -9.03 -13.98
CA ILE A 251 8.64 -8.21 -15.17
C ILE A 251 10.15 -8.22 -15.46
N PRO A 252 10.57 -8.48 -16.72
CA PRO A 252 11.98 -8.33 -17.09
C PRO A 252 12.44 -6.90 -16.80
N PHE A 253 13.52 -6.75 -16.05
CA PHE A 253 14.09 -5.43 -15.79
C PHE A 253 14.54 -4.79 -17.10
N SER A 254 14.08 -3.56 -17.36
CA SER A 254 14.52 -2.74 -18.49
C SER A 254 14.93 -1.36 -18.01
N ALA A 255 16.18 -0.99 -18.28
CA ALA A 255 16.70 0.33 -17.95
C ALA A 255 15.99 1.47 -18.71
N ASN A 256 15.33 1.17 -19.83
CA ASN A 256 14.60 2.15 -20.63
C ASN A 256 13.42 2.79 -19.88
N PHE A 257 12.91 2.13 -18.85
CA PHE A 257 11.82 2.69 -18.01
C PHE A 257 12.32 3.61 -16.89
N LEU A 258 13.62 3.61 -16.58
CA LEU A 258 14.17 4.38 -15.46
C LEU A 258 13.85 5.88 -15.51
N PRO A 259 13.96 6.60 -16.67
CA PRO A 259 13.65 8.03 -16.72
C PRO A 259 12.19 8.35 -16.35
N ASP A 260 11.24 7.59 -16.87
CA ASP A 260 9.80 7.77 -16.58
C ASP A 260 9.48 7.39 -15.15
N TYR A 261 10.07 6.31 -14.64
CA TYR A 261 9.94 5.93 -13.24
C TYR A 261 10.48 7.02 -12.32
N PHE A 262 11.67 7.56 -12.62
CA PHE A 262 12.25 8.63 -11.83
C PHE A 262 11.36 9.88 -11.85
N LYS A 263 10.93 10.34 -13.02
CA LYS A 263 10.06 11.51 -13.16
C LYS A 263 8.76 11.38 -12.37
N THR A 264 8.09 10.25 -12.46
CA THR A 264 6.75 10.06 -11.87
C THR A 264 6.77 9.71 -10.38
N ARG A 265 7.86 9.08 -9.86
CA ARG A 265 7.96 8.63 -8.46
C ARG A 265 8.77 9.59 -7.58
N VAL A 266 9.66 10.35 -8.18
CA VAL A 266 10.56 11.27 -7.47
C VAL A 266 10.19 12.73 -7.73
N GLY A 267 9.64 13.06 -8.91
CA GLY A 267 9.45 14.43 -9.37
C GLY A 267 8.72 15.35 -8.39
N TYR A 268 7.60 14.90 -7.82
CA TYR A 268 6.84 15.69 -6.82
C TYR A 268 7.59 15.91 -5.51
N ASP A 269 8.51 15.00 -5.15
CA ASP A 269 9.24 15.00 -3.88
C ASP A 269 10.76 15.15 -4.09
N LEU A 270 11.19 15.59 -5.28
CA LEU A 270 12.61 15.68 -5.67
C LEU A 270 13.49 16.37 -4.63
N LEU A 271 13.00 17.45 -4.03
CA LEU A 271 13.74 18.20 -3.01
C LEU A 271 14.02 17.33 -1.77
N PHE A 272 13.08 16.51 -1.33
CA PHE A 272 13.32 15.58 -0.21
C PHE A 272 14.34 14.50 -0.59
N TRP A 273 14.30 13.99 -1.82
CA TRP A 273 15.33 13.04 -2.29
C TRP A 273 16.73 13.67 -2.32
N LEU A 274 16.85 14.91 -2.77
CA LEU A 274 18.13 15.63 -2.78
C LEU A 274 18.65 15.89 -1.37
N ILE A 275 17.78 16.34 -0.44
CA ILE A 275 18.19 16.52 0.96
C ILE A 275 18.50 15.18 1.63
N ALA A 276 17.81 14.09 1.28
CA ALA A 276 18.15 12.76 1.79
C ALA A 276 19.57 12.34 1.35
N LEU A 277 19.96 12.64 0.12
CA LEU A 277 21.33 12.41 -0.36
C LEU A 277 22.35 13.26 0.42
N ILE A 278 22.06 14.54 0.66
CA ILE A 278 22.90 15.41 1.49
C ILE A 278 22.95 14.86 2.93
N GLY A 279 21.81 14.44 3.49
CA GLY A 279 21.72 13.84 4.81
C GLY A 279 22.52 12.54 4.92
N LEU A 280 22.52 11.71 3.88
CA LEU A 280 23.34 10.51 3.78
C LEU A 280 24.84 10.85 3.91
N VAL A 281 25.31 11.83 3.13
CA VAL A 281 26.70 12.29 3.20
C VAL A 281 27.03 12.85 4.59
N ALA A 282 26.13 13.67 5.15
CA ALA A 282 26.31 14.26 6.48
C ALA A 282 26.40 13.19 7.58
N VAL A 283 25.53 12.17 7.57
CA VAL A 283 25.55 11.05 8.54
C VAL A 283 26.85 10.25 8.40
N ILE A 284 27.30 9.95 7.18
CA ILE A 284 28.54 9.20 6.94
C ILE A 284 29.76 9.99 7.41
N ALA A 285 29.85 11.29 7.07
CA ALA A 285 30.99 12.15 7.40
C ALA A 285 31.05 12.49 8.89
N ALA A 286 29.94 12.54 9.61
CA ALA A 286 29.88 12.95 11.00
C ALA A 286 30.65 12.01 11.93
N ARG A 287 31.74 12.50 12.53
CA ARG A 287 32.56 11.74 13.51
C ARG A 287 31.78 11.44 14.80
N ALA A 288 30.82 12.30 15.16
CA ALA A 288 30.00 12.14 16.35
C ALA A 288 28.96 11.02 16.24
N VAL A 289 28.61 10.57 15.03
CA VAL A 289 27.67 9.47 14.79
C VAL A 289 28.42 8.13 14.87
N PRO A 290 28.10 7.26 15.84
CA PRO A 290 28.74 5.96 15.97
C PRO A 290 28.56 5.07 14.75
N LEU A 291 29.55 4.24 14.44
CA LEU A 291 29.55 3.38 13.25
C LEU A 291 28.30 2.47 13.17
N TRP A 292 27.84 1.92 14.30
CA TRP A 292 26.65 1.07 14.33
C TRP A 292 25.36 1.82 13.89
N LYS A 293 25.24 3.13 14.22
CA LYS A 293 24.09 3.93 13.74
C LYS A 293 24.17 4.19 12.25
N LYS A 294 25.36 4.49 11.74
CA LYS A 294 25.61 4.62 10.30
C LYS A 294 25.22 3.32 9.57
N ALA A 295 25.73 2.19 10.07
CA ALA A 295 25.42 0.88 9.50
C ALA A 295 23.92 0.57 9.54
N ALA A 296 23.23 0.87 10.64
CA ALA A 296 21.81 0.64 10.78
C ALA A 296 20.99 1.47 9.76
N VAL A 297 21.30 2.75 9.59
CA VAL A 297 20.60 3.63 8.64
C VAL A 297 20.87 3.21 7.19
N LEU A 298 22.15 2.95 6.85
CA LEU A 298 22.53 2.54 5.49
C LEU A 298 21.93 1.19 5.11
N SER A 299 21.98 0.22 6.02
CA SER A 299 21.40 -1.11 5.76
C SER A 299 19.88 -1.04 5.69
N LEU A 300 19.20 -0.23 6.53
CA LEU A 300 17.76 -0.03 6.42
C LEU A 300 17.38 0.55 5.06
N LEU A 301 18.11 1.56 4.58
CA LEU A 301 17.89 2.12 3.24
C LEU A 301 18.06 1.06 2.15
N LEU A 302 19.13 0.26 2.21
CA LEU A 302 19.40 -0.82 1.26
C LEU A 302 18.26 -1.86 1.24
N PHE A 303 17.83 -2.34 2.40
CA PHE A 303 16.76 -3.32 2.51
C PHE A 303 15.39 -2.73 2.10
N SER A 304 15.17 -1.42 2.33
CA SER A 304 13.98 -0.73 1.80
C SER A 304 13.97 -0.72 0.27
N PHE A 305 15.11 -0.53 -0.38
CA PHE A 305 15.20 -0.63 -1.85
C PHE A 305 15.04 -2.06 -2.35
N PHE A 306 15.52 -3.07 -1.65
CA PHE A 306 15.20 -4.46 -1.99
C PHE A 306 13.69 -4.72 -1.89
N ALA A 307 13.03 -4.17 -0.88
CA ALA A 307 11.58 -4.28 -0.75
C ALA A 307 10.82 -3.58 -1.90
N VAL A 308 11.27 -2.40 -2.34
CA VAL A 308 10.69 -1.68 -3.50
C VAL A 308 10.95 -2.43 -4.81
N GLY A 309 12.13 -3.05 -4.95
CA GLY A 309 12.58 -3.72 -6.17
C GLY A 309 12.02 -5.12 -6.40
N LEU A 310 11.31 -5.71 -5.44
CA LEU A 310 10.78 -7.06 -5.57
C LEU A 310 9.83 -7.17 -6.78
N GLY A 311 10.11 -8.08 -7.70
CA GLY A 311 9.34 -8.29 -8.93
C GLY A 311 9.60 -7.27 -10.04
N PHE A 312 10.43 -6.25 -9.80
CA PHE A 312 10.80 -5.16 -10.74
C PHE A 312 9.64 -4.30 -11.26
N TYR A 313 8.49 -4.31 -10.57
CA TYR A 313 7.33 -3.50 -10.96
C TYR A 313 7.53 -2.01 -10.69
N PHE A 314 8.21 -1.64 -9.62
CA PHE A 314 8.44 -0.26 -9.19
C PHE A 314 7.18 0.62 -9.21
N HIS A 315 6.02 0.06 -8.81
CA HIS A 315 4.79 0.84 -8.71
C HIS A 315 4.96 2.02 -7.73
N ARG A 316 4.24 3.12 -7.98
CA ARG A 316 4.34 4.35 -7.17
C ARG A 316 4.18 4.08 -5.67
N HIS A 317 3.18 3.31 -5.28
CA HIS A 317 2.92 2.98 -3.88
C HIS A 317 4.00 2.07 -3.24
N TYR A 318 4.87 1.38 -4.02
CA TYR A 318 5.98 0.62 -3.42
C TYR A 318 7.00 1.54 -2.75
N PHE A 319 7.13 2.78 -3.21
CA PHE A 319 8.06 3.75 -2.63
C PHE A 319 7.66 4.19 -1.22
N VAL A 320 6.45 3.91 -0.74
CA VAL A 320 6.07 4.05 0.67
C VAL A 320 7.03 3.28 1.59
N LEU A 321 7.55 2.13 1.12
CA LEU A 321 8.47 1.28 1.90
C LEU A 321 9.83 1.94 2.19
N VAL A 322 10.27 2.91 1.38
CA VAL A 322 11.55 3.61 1.59
C VAL A 322 11.41 4.90 2.40
N LEU A 323 10.19 5.43 2.55
CA LEU A 323 9.97 6.72 3.20
C LEU A 323 10.50 6.81 4.64
N PRO A 324 10.38 5.77 5.50
CA PRO A 324 10.97 5.82 6.83
C PRO A 324 12.49 5.99 6.81
N ALA A 325 13.19 5.34 5.87
CA ALA A 325 14.64 5.46 5.73
C ALA A 325 15.04 6.85 5.24
N LEU A 326 14.27 7.46 4.31
CA LEU A 326 14.48 8.84 3.87
C LEU A 326 14.29 9.83 5.02
N GLY A 327 13.21 9.68 5.80
CA GLY A 327 12.99 10.48 7.01
C GLY A 327 14.16 10.39 7.99
N LEU A 328 14.66 9.17 8.24
CA LEU A 328 15.85 8.94 9.08
C LEU A 328 17.09 9.65 8.54
N LEU A 329 17.34 9.60 7.22
CA LEU A 329 18.49 10.24 6.59
C LEU A 329 18.41 11.76 6.69
N ILE A 330 17.26 12.36 6.42
CA ILE A 330 17.08 13.81 6.47
C ILE A 330 17.16 14.29 7.92
N GLY A 331 16.43 13.68 8.84
CA GLY A 331 16.45 14.06 10.25
C GLY A 331 17.83 13.86 10.90
N GLY A 332 18.43 12.68 10.68
CA GLY A 332 19.78 12.37 11.17
C GLY A 332 20.85 13.26 10.55
N GLY A 333 20.72 13.58 9.25
CA GLY A 333 21.61 14.49 8.52
C GLY A 333 21.54 15.92 9.06
N CYS A 334 20.34 16.45 9.31
CA CYS A 334 20.16 17.77 9.93
C CYS A 334 20.75 17.83 11.35
N SER A 335 20.57 16.77 12.15
CA SER A 335 21.20 16.68 13.48
C SER A 335 22.72 16.60 13.38
N ALA A 336 23.25 15.82 12.44
CA ALA A 336 24.70 15.73 12.22
C ALA A 336 25.29 17.07 11.72
N ALA A 337 24.63 17.75 10.79
CA ALA A 337 25.01 19.08 10.31
C ALA A 337 25.00 20.10 11.46
N ARG A 338 23.94 20.10 12.27
CA ARG A 338 23.85 20.95 13.46
C ARG A 338 25.03 20.75 14.40
N GLN A 339 25.38 19.50 14.71
CA GLN A 339 26.50 19.17 15.59
C GLN A 339 27.85 19.62 14.98
N GLY A 340 28.05 19.48 13.66
CA GLY A 340 29.25 19.91 12.96
C GLY A 340 29.42 21.43 12.92
N LEU A 341 28.30 22.16 12.77
CA LEU A 341 28.31 23.62 12.73
C LEU A 341 28.50 24.28 14.10
N LYS A 342 28.21 23.58 15.20
CA LYS A 342 28.19 24.16 16.56
C LYS A 342 29.46 24.90 16.99
N SER A 343 30.62 24.51 16.47
CA SER A 343 31.90 25.17 16.72
C SER A 343 32.36 26.13 15.60
N GLN A 344 31.59 26.24 14.51
CA GLN A 344 32.00 26.96 13.31
C GLN A 344 31.16 28.22 13.06
N VAL A 345 29.98 28.33 13.67
CA VAL A 345 29.05 29.45 13.47
C VAL A 345 28.64 30.05 14.82
N PRO A 346 28.13 31.30 14.85
CA PRO A 346 27.59 31.91 16.06
C PRO A 346 26.50 31.08 16.71
N ALA A 347 26.33 31.20 18.03
CA ALA A 347 25.32 30.44 18.79
C ALA A 347 23.92 30.61 18.20
N GLY A 348 23.22 29.50 18.02
CA GLY A 348 21.89 29.46 17.41
C GLY A 348 21.87 29.23 15.89
N TRP A 349 22.91 29.67 15.16
CA TRP A 349 23.02 29.46 13.72
C TRP A 349 23.23 27.99 13.35
N ASP A 350 23.81 27.19 14.25
CA ASP A 350 23.97 25.75 14.11
C ASP A 350 22.65 25.03 13.91
N ALA A 351 21.58 25.48 14.59
CA ALA A 351 20.21 24.95 14.42
C ALA A 351 19.46 25.70 13.32
N PHE A 352 19.65 27.02 13.20
CA PHE A 352 18.92 27.88 12.26
C PHE A 352 19.18 27.47 10.79
N LEU A 353 20.42 27.25 10.40
CA LEU A 353 20.79 26.95 9.01
C LEU A 353 20.15 25.62 8.51
N PRO A 354 20.36 24.45 9.16
CA PRO A 354 19.74 23.21 8.69
C PRO A 354 18.21 23.25 8.77
N THR A 355 17.63 23.91 9.79
CA THR A 355 16.17 24.07 9.91
C THR A 355 15.63 24.97 8.80
N GLY A 356 16.29 26.08 8.48
CA GLY A 356 15.88 27.01 7.42
C GLY A 356 15.88 26.33 6.05
N VAL A 357 16.92 25.56 5.72
CA VAL A 357 16.97 24.77 4.49
C VAL A 357 15.85 23.75 4.45
N PHE A 358 15.61 23.02 5.54
CA PHE A 358 14.52 22.05 5.62
C PHE A 358 13.15 22.72 5.46
N LEU A 359 12.87 23.82 6.15
CA LEU A 359 11.61 24.56 6.04
C LEU A 359 11.40 25.16 4.65
N ALA A 360 12.46 25.65 4.00
CA ALA A 360 12.38 26.11 2.61
C ALA A 360 11.98 24.97 1.66
N CYS A 361 12.52 23.77 1.86
CA CYS A 361 12.10 22.59 1.10
C CYS A 361 10.65 22.19 1.38
N VAL A 362 10.23 22.18 2.64
CA VAL A 362 8.84 21.92 3.00
C VAL A 362 7.91 22.92 2.30
N ALA A 363 8.21 24.21 2.39
CA ALA A 363 7.41 25.24 1.73
C ALA A 363 7.36 25.05 0.21
N SER A 364 8.48 24.72 -0.42
CA SER A 364 8.54 24.45 -1.87
C SER A 364 7.69 23.23 -2.25
N VAL A 365 7.75 22.14 -1.50
CA VAL A 365 6.94 20.93 -1.76
C VAL A 365 5.46 21.23 -1.57
N LEU A 366 5.07 21.97 -0.53
CA LEU A 366 3.69 22.39 -0.30
C LEU A 366 3.15 23.26 -1.45
N VAL A 367 3.96 24.18 -1.97
CA VAL A 367 3.59 25.01 -3.13
C VAL A 367 3.46 24.16 -4.39
N MET A 368 4.40 23.25 -4.64
CA MET A 368 4.38 22.37 -5.82
C MET A 368 3.20 21.41 -5.82
N GLN A 369 2.74 20.99 -4.66
CA GLN A 369 1.64 20.02 -4.49
C GLN A 369 0.32 20.69 -4.03
N ARG A 370 0.22 22.04 -4.07
CA ARG A 370 -0.90 22.77 -3.48
C ARG A 370 -2.24 22.34 -4.05
N ASP A 371 -2.33 22.15 -5.37
CA ASP A 371 -3.56 21.79 -6.05
C ASP A 371 -4.06 20.43 -5.55
N TYR A 372 -3.19 19.44 -5.52
CA TYR A 372 -3.49 18.11 -4.99
C TYR A 372 -3.85 18.15 -3.50
N LEU A 373 -3.06 18.84 -2.70
CA LEU A 373 -3.24 18.86 -1.23
C LEU A 373 -4.49 19.64 -0.81
N PHE A 374 -4.91 20.69 -1.54
CA PHE A 374 -5.89 21.64 -1.04
C PHE A 374 -7.03 21.98 -2.01
N GLU A 375 -6.87 21.83 -3.32
CA GLU A 375 -7.81 22.36 -4.31
C GLU A 375 -8.59 21.27 -5.06
N MET A 376 -7.93 20.20 -5.52
CA MET A 376 -8.57 19.15 -6.33
C MET A 376 -9.70 18.44 -5.61
N SER A 377 -10.79 18.17 -6.30
CA SER A 377 -11.86 17.30 -5.81
C SER A 377 -11.40 15.83 -5.77
N PRO A 378 -12.06 14.96 -4.99
CA PRO A 378 -11.77 13.53 -4.95
C PRO A 378 -11.79 12.87 -6.33
N ALA A 379 -12.73 13.23 -7.21
CA ALA A 379 -12.80 12.72 -8.57
C ALA A 379 -11.59 13.15 -9.42
N GLN A 380 -11.20 14.43 -9.34
CA GLN A 380 -10.00 14.94 -10.03
C GLN A 380 -8.72 14.25 -9.57
N ILE A 381 -8.61 13.94 -8.27
CA ILE A 381 -7.46 13.20 -7.72
C ILE A 381 -7.41 11.78 -8.28
N SER A 382 -8.55 11.09 -8.34
CA SER A 382 -8.64 9.75 -8.92
C SER A 382 -8.24 9.77 -10.39
N GLU A 383 -8.82 10.68 -11.17
CA GLU A 383 -8.54 10.83 -12.60
C GLU A 383 -7.07 11.15 -12.88
N GLN A 384 -6.49 12.13 -12.17
CA GLN A 384 -5.08 12.50 -12.35
C GLN A 384 -4.12 11.36 -11.98
N SER A 385 -4.48 10.57 -10.96
CA SER A 385 -3.61 9.51 -10.43
C SER A 385 -3.63 8.24 -11.28
N TYR A 386 -4.79 7.93 -11.87
CA TYR A 386 -5.06 6.65 -12.53
C TYR A 386 -5.63 6.82 -13.94
N GLN A 387 -5.25 7.86 -14.63
CA GLN A 387 -5.72 8.28 -15.95
C GLN A 387 -6.31 7.15 -16.81
N GLY A 388 -7.58 7.32 -17.19
CA GLY A 388 -8.30 6.38 -18.06
C GLY A 388 -8.79 5.10 -17.37
N ASN A 389 -8.63 4.90 -16.05
CA ASN A 389 -9.28 3.82 -15.32
C ASN A 389 -10.67 4.27 -14.84
N PRO A 390 -11.70 3.39 -14.87
CA PRO A 390 -13.09 3.77 -14.63
C PRO A 390 -13.46 3.75 -13.13
N PHE A 391 -12.58 4.22 -12.26
CA PHE A 391 -12.82 4.20 -10.81
C PHE A 391 -13.86 5.22 -10.36
N ILE A 392 -14.06 6.31 -11.13
CA ILE A 392 -15.09 7.31 -10.85
C ILE A 392 -16.47 6.78 -11.25
N GLU A 393 -16.55 5.98 -12.29
CA GLU A 393 -17.78 5.37 -12.80
C GLU A 393 -18.24 4.17 -11.96
N ALA A 394 -17.30 3.46 -11.34
CA ALA A 394 -17.56 2.24 -10.59
C ALA A 394 -18.66 2.39 -9.51
N PRO A 395 -18.69 3.45 -8.67
CA PRO A 395 -19.77 3.66 -7.71
C PRO A 395 -21.16 3.79 -8.35
N HIS A 396 -21.28 4.44 -9.51
CA HIS A 396 -22.56 4.62 -10.21
C HIS A 396 -23.09 3.30 -10.76
N ILE A 397 -22.21 2.48 -11.36
CA ILE A 397 -22.54 1.15 -11.87
C ILE A 397 -22.98 0.24 -10.72
N ALA A 398 -22.20 0.27 -9.63
CA ALA A 398 -22.48 -0.54 -8.47
C ALA A 398 -23.80 -0.16 -7.77
N ASP A 399 -24.12 1.13 -7.69
CA ASP A 399 -25.39 1.59 -7.12
C ASP A 399 -26.59 1.13 -7.97
N TYR A 400 -26.48 1.20 -9.30
CA TYR A 400 -27.51 0.65 -10.17
C TYR A 400 -27.68 -0.86 -9.94
N ILE A 401 -26.60 -1.63 -9.92
CA ILE A 401 -26.65 -3.09 -9.67
C ILE A 401 -27.30 -3.35 -8.30
N ARG A 402 -26.85 -2.68 -7.25
CA ARG A 402 -27.33 -2.87 -5.88
C ARG A 402 -28.83 -2.60 -5.74
N THR A 403 -29.33 -1.57 -6.40
CA THR A 403 -30.73 -1.15 -6.31
C THR A 403 -31.68 -2.00 -7.18
N HIS A 404 -31.15 -2.69 -8.21
CA HIS A 404 -31.94 -3.47 -9.16
C HIS A 404 -31.69 -4.99 -9.08
N SER A 405 -31.02 -5.47 -8.02
CA SER A 405 -30.72 -6.88 -7.80
C SER A 405 -30.97 -7.30 -6.36
N SER A 406 -31.08 -8.60 -6.12
CA SER A 406 -31.22 -9.21 -4.80
C SER A 406 -29.86 -9.64 -4.24
N ASP A 407 -29.76 -9.84 -2.91
CA ASP A 407 -28.49 -10.18 -2.24
C ASP A 407 -27.88 -11.53 -2.69
N GLY A 408 -28.71 -12.44 -3.22
CA GLY A 408 -28.25 -13.72 -3.77
C GLY A 408 -27.71 -13.65 -5.19
N ASP A 409 -27.95 -12.53 -5.90
CA ASP A 409 -27.56 -12.37 -7.29
C ASP A 409 -26.04 -12.22 -7.42
N ARG A 410 -25.50 -12.75 -8.52
CA ARG A 410 -24.09 -12.65 -8.86
C ARG A 410 -23.85 -11.67 -10.00
N VAL A 411 -22.65 -11.13 -10.02
CA VAL A 411 -22.17 -10.20 -11.06
C VAL A 411 -20.95 -10.80 -11.72
N ALA A 412 -20.83 -10.69 -13.04
CA ALA A 412 -19.58 -10.94 -13.76
C ALA A 412 -19.04 -9.62 -14.29
N ILE A 413 -17.73 -9.37 -14.13
CA ILE A 413 -17.06 -8.20 -14.67
C ILE A 413 -16.01 -8.67 -15.66
N PHE A 414 -16.17 -8.31 -16.93
CA PHE A 414 -15.15 -8.50 -17.97
C PHE A 414 -14.34 -7.21 -18.09
N GLY A 415 -13.42 -7.09 -17.19
CA GLY A 415 -12.56 -5.96 -16.89
C GLY A 415 -11.74 -6.27 -15.64
N SER A 416 -11.17 -5.26 -15.00
CA SER A 416 -10.37 -5.41 -13.78
C SER A 416 -10.77 -4.32 -12.77
N GLU A 417 -12.06 -4.31 -12.42
CA GLU A 417 -12.74 -3.35 -11.55
C GLU A 417 -13.38 -4.05 -10.34
N PRO A 418 -12.59 -4.71 -9.45
CA PRO A 418 -13.11 -5.45 -8.30
C PRO A 418 -13.86 -4.58 -7.30
N GLU A 419 -13.65 -3.26 -7.31
CA GLU A 419 -14.36 -2.29 -6.49
C GLU A 419 -15.88 -2.27 -6.78
N ILE A 420 -16.30 -2.64 -8.01
CA ILE A 420 -17.73 -2.73 -8.36
C ILE A 420 -18.41 -3.85 -7.55
N TYR A 421 -17.74 -4.99 -7.32
CA TYR A 421 -18.28 -6.04 -6.45
C TYR A 421 -18.47 -5.56 -5.02
N PHE A 422 -17.47 -4.83 -4.50
CA PHE A 422 -17.52 -4.26 -3.16
C PHE A 422 -18.64 -3.23 -3.01
N TYR A 423 -18.71 -2.25 -3.91
CA TYR A 423 -19.72 -1.19 -3.85
C TYR A 423 -21.15 -1.70 -4.09
N SER A 424 -21.33 -2.70 -4.94
CA SER A 424 -22.63 -3.27 -5.21
C SER A 424 -23.10 -4.23 -4.12
N ASP A 425 -22.22 -4.66 -3.21
CA ASP A 425 -22.50 -5.70 -2.23
C ASP A 425 -23.00 -6.98 -2.90
N ARG A 426 -22.37 -7.36 -4.03
CA ARG A 426 -22.73 -8.56 -4.80
C ARG A 426 -21.51 -9.44 -4.99
N ARG A 427 -21.75 -10.78 -4.94
CA ARG A 427 -20.69 -11.76 -5.14
C ARG A 427 -20.31 -11.88 -6.60
N SER A 428 -19.01 -12.01 -6.85
CA SER A 428 -18.49 -12.34 -8.17
C SER A 428 -19.04 -13.70 -8.66
N ALA A 429 -19.27 -13.79 -9.96
CA ALA A 429 -19.60 -15.04 -10.63
C ALA A 429 -18.37 -15.93 -10.85
N SER A 430 -17.17 -15.41 -10.71
CA SER A 430 -15.91 -16.13 -10.85
C SER A 430 -14.92 -15.73 -9.74
N ALA A 431 -14.03 -16.64 -9.38
CA ALA A 431 -12.93 -16.32 -8.46
C ALA A 431 -11.83 -15.43 -9.09
N TYR A 432 -11.87 -15.22 -10.38
CA TYR A 432 -10.97 -14.32 -11.13
C TYR A 432 -11.53 -12.90 -11.16
N LEU A 433 -10.98 -12.01 -10.34
CA LEU A 433 -11.49 -10.64 -10.19
C LEU A 433 -10.96 -9.68 -11.26
N CYS A 434 -9.86 -10.02 -11.93
CA CYS A 434 -9.18 -9.16 -12.91
C CYS A 434 -8.88 -9.92 -14.20
N MET A 435 -9.06 -9.25 -15.34
CA MET A 435 -8.84 -9.85 -16.66
C MET A 435 -7.38 -9.86 -17.10
N TYR A 436 -6.52 -8.96 -16.60
CA TYR A 436 -5.15 -8.82 -17.10
C TYR A 436 -4.32 -10.10 -17.03
N ASP A 437 -4.49 -10.92 -15.97
CA ASP A 437 -3.77 -12.19 -15.85
C ASP A 437 -4.24 -13.24 -16.87
N LEU A 438 -5.52 -13.19 -17.23
CA LEU A 438 -6.14 -14.14 -18.15
C LEU A 438 -5.76 -13.87 -19.61
N VAL A 439 -5.43 -12.60 -19.93
CA VAL A 439 -5.07 -12.17 -21.29
C VAL A 439 -3.58 -11.83 -21.43
N SER A 440 -2.78 -12.22 -20.46
CA SER A 440 -1.32 -12.06 -20.49
C SER A 440 -0.60 -13.27 -21.14
N ARG A 441 0.65 -13.03 -21.58
CA ARG A 441 1.55 -14.09 -22.05
C ARG A 441 2.18 -14.81 -20.88
N GLN A 442 1.44 -15.72 -20.24
CA GLN A 442 1.92 -16.53 -19.12
C GLN A 442 1.39 -17.96 -19.23
N THR A 443 2.06 -18.90 -18.57
CA THR A 443 1.85 -20.34 -18.72
C THR A 443 0.42 -20.79 -18.39
N TYR A 444 -0.20 -20.20 -17.38
CA TYR A 444 -1.51 -20.63 -16.87
C TYR A 444 -2.70 -19.89 -17.50
N ALA A 445 -2.47 -18.86 -18.33
CA ALA A 445 -3.53 -17.99 -18.85
C ALA A 445 -4.66 -18.74 -19.56
N LYS A 446 -4.34 -19.78 -20.36
CA LYS A 446 -5.36 -20.58 -21.04
C LYS A 446 -6.25 -21.34 -20.05
N GLN A 447 -5.65 -22.03 -19.09
CA GLN A 447 -6.38 -22.76 -18.06
C GLN A 447 -7.27 -21.83 -17.22
N MET A 448 -6.72 -20.67 -16.82
CA MET A 448 -7.45 -19.67 -16.05
C MET A 448 -8.68 -19.13 -16.81
N ARG A 449 -8.53 -18.85 -18.11
CA ARG A 449 -9.66 -18.44 -18.97
C ARG A 449 -10.75 -19.49 -19.03
N GLU A 450 -10.40 -20.76 -19.28
CA GLU A 450 -11.34 -21.88 -19.37
C GLU A 450 -12.06 -22.12 -18.04
N GLU A 451 -11.37 -21.94 -16.92
CA GLU A 451 -11.93 -22.04 -15.57
C GLU A 451 -12.90 -20.87 -15.31
N MET A 452 -12.50 -19.64 -15.56
CA MET A 452 -13.33 -18.45 -15.44
C MET A 452 -14.62 -18.57 -16.28
N MET A 453 -14.51 -18.99 -17.54
CA MET A 453 -15.66 -19.17 -18.42
C MET A 453 -16.67 -20.19 -17.86
N ARG A 454 -16.18 -21.35 -17.38
CA ARG A 454 -17.03 -22.38 -16.75
C ARG A 454 -17.69 -21.87 -15.46
N GLU A 455 -16.97 -21.12 -14.64
CA GLU A 455 -17.52 -20.53 -13.42
C GLU A 455 -18.67 -19.57 -13.73
N VAL A 456 -18.48 -18.68 -14.71
CA VAL A 456 -19.51 -17.72 -15.14
C VAL A 456 -20.72 -18.42 -15.74
N GLU A 457 -20.51 -19.43 -16.62
CA GLU A 457 -21.58 -20.21 -17.22
C GLU A 457 -22.42 -20.98 -16.17
N THR A 458 -21.72 -21.47 -15.12
CA THR A 458 -22.39 -22.19 -14.01
C THR A 458 -23.13 -21.22 -13.10
N ALA A 459 -22.52 -20.09 -12.79
CA ALA A 459 -23.07 -19.09 -11.87
C ALA A 459 -24.26 -18.33 -12.46
N LYS A 460 -24.33 -18.20 -13.79
CA LYS A 460 -25.39 -17.49 -14.54
C LYS A 460 -25.69 -16.12 -13.90
N PRO A 461 -24.72 -15.19 -13.86
CA PRO A 461 -24.87 -13.91 -13.17
C PRO A 461 -26.10 -13.15 -13.64
N GLU A 462 -26.76 -12.44 -12.72
CA GLU A 462 -27.89 -11.56 -13.05
C GLU A 462 -27.42 -10.34 -13.84
N TYR A 463 -26.21 -9.85 -13.51
CA TYR A 463 -25.61 -8.72 -14.21
C TYR A 463 -24.22 -9.07 -14.76
N VAL A 464 -23.95 -8.54 -15.95
CA VAL A 464 -22.62 -8.58 -16.59
C VAL A 464 -22.18 -7.17 -16.88
N VAL A 465 -21.00 -6.79 -16.34
CA VAL A 465 -20.31 -5.54 -16.64
C VAL A 465 -19.22 -5.82 -17.68
N PHE A 466 -19.28 -5.18 -18.82
CA PHE A 466 -18.26 -5.26 -19.85
C PHE A 466 -17.52 -3.95 -19.94
N VAL A 467 -16.24 -3.96 -19.63
CA VAL A 467 -15.38 -2.77 -19.61
C VAL A 467 -14.54 -2.73 -20.89
N ARG A 468 -14.78 -1.75 -21.74
CA ARG A 468 -13.94 -1.46 -22.90
C ARG A 468 -12.94 -0.38 -22.54
N ASN A 469 -11.83 -0.78 -21.94
CA ASN A 469 -10.77 0.12 -21.50
C ASN A 469 -9.43 -0.62 -21.51
N ARG A 470 -8.44 -0.04 -22.21
CA ARG A 470 -7.10 -0.65 -22.33
C ARG A 470 -6.41 -0.84 -20.97
N MET A 471 -6.61 0.11 -20.03
CA MET A 471 -6.02 0.07 -18.69
C MET A 471 -6.67 -0.98 -17.79
N SER A 472 -7.90 -1.38 -18.09
CA SER A 472 -8.60 -2.47 -17.41
C SER A 472 -8.11 -3.85 -17.84
N TRP A 473 -7.78 -4.03 -19.10
CA TRP A 473 -7.36 -5.31 -19.66
C TRP A 473 -5.85 -5.55 -19.57
N LEU A 474 -5.03 -4.53 -19.75
CA LEU A 474 -3.54 -4.59 -19.77
C LEU A 474 -3.02 -5.79 -20.59
N SER A 475 -3.69 -6.12 -21.69
CA SER A 475 -3.45 -7.31 -22.50
C SER A 475 -2.04 -7.31 -23.10
N THR A 476 -1.34 -8.41 -22.95
CA THR A 476 -0.05 -8.67 -23.61
C THR A 476 -0.16 -9.76 -24.70
N SER A 477 -1.35 -10.38 -24.88
CA SER A 477 -1.63 -11.40 -25.87
C SER A 477 -2.94 -11.10 -26.62
N ARG A 478 -2.84 -10.60 -27.84
CA ARG A 478 -4.02 -10.28 -28.69
C ARG A 478 -4.92 -11.48 -28.93
N ASP A 479 -4.35 -12.68 -29.11
CA ASP A 479 -5.13 -13.91 -29.34
C ASP A 479 -5.92 -14.31 -28.09
N ALA A 480 -5.31 -14.17 -26.90
CA ALA A 480 -5.97 -14.43 -25.64
C ALA A 480 -7.11 -13.44 -25.35
N GLU A 481 -6.86 -12.15 -25.61
CA GLU A 481 -7.89 -11.10 -25.50
C GLU A 481 -9.03 -11.35 -26.47
N LYS A 482 -8.73 -11.62 -27.74
CA LYS A 482 -9.74 -11.95 -28.76
C LYS A 482 -10.59 -13.16 -28.34
N ALA A 483 -9.97 -14.22 -27.83
CA ALA A 483 -10.70 -15.41 -27.40
C ALA A 483 -11.72 -15.10 -26.28
N VAL A 484 -11.33 -14.25 -25.31
CA VAL A 484 -12.27 -13.81 -24.25
C VAL A 484 -13.37 -12.95 -24.85
N LEU A 485 -13.04 -11.97 -25.70
CA LEU A 485 -14.02 -11.08 -26.31
C LEU A 485 -15.03 -11.80 -27.19
N ASP A 486 -14.59 -12.80 -27.95
CA ASP A 486 -15.46 -13.61 -28.81
C ASP A 486 -16.40 -14.49 -27.96
N TRP A 487 -15.87 -15.08 -26.86
CA TRP A 487 -16.69 -15.84 -25.93
C TRP A 487 -17.71 -14.96 -25.21
N VAL A 488 -17.31 -13.80 -24.67
CA VAL A 488 -18.22 -12.84 -24.00
C VAL A 488 -19.35 -12.44 -24.94
N ARG A 489 -19.04 -12.14 -26.22
CA ARG A 489 -20.04 -11.78 -27.22
C ARG A 489 -21.06 -12.92 -27.44
N GLY A 490 -20.57 -14.15 -27.55
CA GLY A 490 -21.43 -15.34 -27.68
C GLY A 490 -22.26 -15.60 -26.43
N TYR A 491 -21.67 -15.46 -25.23
CA TYR A 491 -22.34 -15.66 -23.95
C TYR A 491 -23.49 -14.67 -23.71
N LEU A 492 -23.29 -13.40 -24.10
CA LEU A 492 -24.33 -12.38 -23.96
C LEU A 492 -25.44 -12.51 -25.01
N ALA A 493 -25.15 -13.08 -26.18
CA ALA A 493 -26.11 -13.16 -27.27
C ALA A 493 -27.35 -14.02 -26.89
N GLY A 494 -28.51 -13.40 -26.92
CA GLY A 494 -29.79 -14.08 -26.63
C GLY A 494 -30.12 -14.31 -25.16
N ALA A 495 -29.14 -14.30 -24.25
CA ALA A 495 -29.36 -14.55 -22.82
C ALA A 495 -29.38 -13.25 -21.98
N TYR A 496 -28.88 -12.16 -22.51
CA TYR A 496 -28.79 -10.87 -21.83
C TYR A 496 -29.27 -9.72 -22.73
N HIS A 497 -29.75 -8.66 -22.10
CA HIS A 497 -30.05 -7.39 -22.77
C HIS A 497 -29.32 -6.27 -22.06
N ARG A 498 -28.97 -5.21 -22.81
CA ARG A 498 -28.24 -4.08 -22.28
C ARG A 498 -29.17 -3.15 -21.50
N VAL A 499 -28.79 -2.83 -20.25
CA VAL A 499 -29.53 -1.94 -19.34
C VAL A 499 -28.72 -0.74 -18.91
N GLY A 500 -27.43 -0.67 -19.27
CA GLY A 500 -26.58 0.49 -18.96
C GLY A 500 -25.50 0.69 -20.03
N ALA A 501 -25.18 1.94 -20.30
CA ALA A 501 -24.05 2.37 -21.11
C ALA A 501 -23.43 3.60 -20.47
N ILE A 502 -22.15 3.51 -20.13
CA ILE A 502 -21.35 4.59 -19.56
C ILE A 502 -20.22 4.87 -20.54
N ASP A 503 -20.16 6.10 -21.03
CA ASP A 503 -19.21 6.54 -22.06
C ASP A 503 -18.33 7.67 -21.49
N HIS A 504 -17.03 7.50 -21.57
CA HIS A 504 -16.06 8.46 -21.07
C HIS A 504 -15.67 9.40 -22.20
N LEU A 505 -16.43 10.48 -22.37
CA LEU A 505 -16.12 11.55 -23.31
C LEU A 505 -15.08 12.51 -22.71
N ALA A 506 -14.38 13.26 -23.57
CA ALA A 506 -13.22 14.08 -23.17
C ALA A 506 -13.49 15.02 -21.98
N ASP A 507 -14.71 15.56 -21.88
CA ASP A 507 -15.06 16.56 -20.87
C ASP A 507 -16.15 16.10 -19.89
N GLN A 508 -16.75 14.92 -20.09
CA GLN A 508 -17.85 14.43 -19.24
C GLN A 508 -18.06 12.92 -19.34
N ILE A 509 -18.55 12.35 -18.25
CA ILE A 509 -19.05 10.97 -18.21
C ILE A 509 -20.53 11.01 -18.59
N THR A 510 -20.91 10.26 -19.63
CA THR A 510 -22.30 10.11 -20.04
C THR A 510 -22.83 8.76 -19.59
N CYS A 511 -23.88 8.75 -18.79
CA CYS A 511 -24.57 7.54 -18.33
C CYS A 511 -25.94 7.44 -18.98
N ARG A 512 -26.28 6.26 -19.53
CA ARG A 512 -27.58 5.92 -20.08
C ARG A 512 -28.04 4.62 -19.42
N TRP A 513 -29.27 4.63 -18.92
CA TRP A 513 -29.83 3.50 -18.20
C TRP A 513 -31.14 3.05 -18.81
N ASP A 514 -31.52 1.81 -18.55
CA ASP A 514 -32.80 1.18 -18.94
C ASP A 514 -33.13 1.42 -20.42
N ASP A 515 -34.26 2.04 -20.74
CA ASP A 515 -34.75 2.25 -22.10
C ASP A 515 -33.81 3.12 -22.98
N GLU A 516 -32.98 3.95 -22.36
CA GLU A 516 -32.00 4.78 -23.10
C GLU A 516 -30.72 4.00 -23.46
N ALA A 517 -30.42 2.92 -22.75
CA ALA A 517 -29.17 2.18 -22.93
C ALA A 517 -29.10 1.35 -24.22
N PRO A 518 -30.15 0.61 -24.65
CA PRO A 518 -30.07 -0.25 -25.83
C PRO A 518 -29.76 0.48 -27.13
N GLY A 519 -30.33 1.69 -27.30
CA GLY A 519 -30.14 2.52 -28.50
C GLY A 519 -28.84 3.35 -28.51
N TYR A 520 -28.16 3.46 -27.40
CA TYR A 520 -26.95 4.30 -27.30
C TYR A 520 -25.73 3.60 -27.93
N ALA A 521 -25.06 4.24 -28.86
CA ALA A 521 -23.77 3.80 -29.40
C ALA A 521 -22.66 4.61 -28.71
N PRO A 522 -21.73 3.98 -27.97
CA PRO A 522 -20.61 4.66 -27.38
C PRO A 522 -19.80 5.44 -28.44
N GLN A 523 -19.41 6.66 -28.10
CA GLN A 523 -18.70 7.57 -28.99
C GLN A 523 -17.20 7.60 -28.73
N SER A 524 -16.77 7.13 -27.54
CA SER A 524 -15.36 7.01 -27.17
C SER A 524 -14.85 5.56 -27.32
N ASP A 525 -13.53 5.39 -27.29
CA ASP A 525 -12.87 4.08 -27.22
C ASP A 525 -12.88 3.48 -25.80
N THR A 526 -13.31 4.27 -24.81
CA THR A 526 -13.36 3.88 -23.40
C THR A 526 -14.80 3.98 -22.89
N TYR A 527 -15.45 2.82 -22.72
CA TYR A 527 -16.83 2.76 -22.28
C TYR A 527 -17.09 1.50 -21.44
N ILE A 528 -18.20 1.51 -20.70
CA ILE A 528 -18.68 0.38 -19.93
C ILE A 528 -20.10 0.08 -20.33
N LEU A 529 -20.40 -1.19 -20.57
CA LEU A 529 -21.76 -1.67 -20.86
C LEU A 529 -22.22 -2.57 -19.71
N LEU A 530 -23.43 -2.34 -19.25
CA LEU A 530 -24.10 -3.16 -18.26
C LEU A 530 -25.22 -3.98 -18.93
N PHE A 531 -25.19 -5.27 -18.70
CA PHE A 531 -26.17 -6.21 -19.24
C PHE A 531 -26.91 -6.89 -18.09
N ARG A 532 -28.21 -7.11 -18.25
CA ARG A 532 -29.04 -7.90 -17.35
C ARG A 532 -29.51 -9.16 -18.03
N ARG A 533 -29.57 -10.26 -17.27
CA ARG A 533 -30.06 -11.54 -17.75
C ARG A 533 -31.55 -11.47 -18.12
N ASN A 534 -31.92 -12.04 -19.27
CA ASN A 534 -33.31 -12.14 -19.67
C ASN A 534 -34.07 -13.05 -18.68
N GLN A 535 -35.21 -12.60 -18.20
CA GLN A 535 -36.09 -13.48 -17.42
C GLN A 535 -36.56 -14.63 -18.29
N ALA A 536 -36.48 -15.85 -17.76
CA ALA A 536 -37.08 -16.99 -18.44
C ALA A 536 -38.60 -16.71 -18.61
N LYS A 537 -39.03 -16.68 -19.88
CA LYS A 537 -40.47 -16.58 -20.19
C LYS A 537 -41.24 -17.79 -19.70
#